data_d2a58d120a236c0f655881b66d67a935
#
_entry.id   d2a58d120a236c0f655881b66d67a935
#
_cell.length_a   1.000
_cell.length_b   1.000
_cell.length_c   1.000
_cell.angle_alpha   90.00
_cell.angle_beta   90.00
_cell.angle_gamma   90.00
#
_symmetry.space_group_name_H-M   'P 1'
#
loop_
_entity.id
_entity.type
_entity.pdbx_description
1 polymer ?
#
loop_
_entity_poly.entity_id
_entity_poly.type
_entity_poly.pdbx_seq_one_letter_code
_entity_poly.pdbx_strand_id
1 'polypeptide(L)'
;MKENTFDIEKVTYSMKEERFVEALSSLEFNLASQPNHFECLYLAAVCSRYLKNYKDAQNYLDRLLRVNPDMGRAYQELGHLNRINGKMRSAIAYYRQACELNPALIASWNYLFEYYKKNKNKQAADHAAEQIKKLQSIPNILLYISQILNEGKLAIAEEKCREFLKKNPTNTYAMSLLSDIADRLGHFDDTEILLENAVKFKPEDGELRMKYALILRKKQKFKETMEQVNILCEKFPDNLSYQAHRASEVMQNGDHEKAVK
;
A
#
# COMPACT_ATOMS: atom_id res chain seq x y z
N MET A 1 -18.71 -37.65 -2.39
CA MET A 1 -18.85 -36.36 -3.06
C MET A 1 -17.58 -35.58 -2.72
N LYS A 2 -16.75 -35.22 -3.72
CA LYS A 2 -15.59 -34.33 -3.47
C LYS A 2 -16.19 -32.97 -3.08
N GLU A 3 -15.90 -32.50 -1.87
CA GLU A 3 -16.14 -31.13 -1.49
C GLU A 3 -15.46 -30.25 -2.52
N ASN A 4 -16.25 -29.49 -3.26
CA ASN A 4 -15.75 -28.54 -4.24
C ASN A 4 -15.20 -27.33 -3.44
N THR A 5 -14.00 -27.50 -2.87
CA THR A 5 -13.33 -26.43 -2.14
C THR A 5 -13.11 -25.30 -3.13
N PHE A 6 -13.65 -24.13 -2.82
CA PHE A 6 -13.47 -22.92 -3.60
C PHE A 6 -11.97 -22.59 -3.71
N ASP A 7 -11.48 -22.52 -4.92
CA ASP A 7 -10.08 -22.25 -5.22
C ASP A 7 -9.94 -20.89 -5.93
N ILE A 8 -9.44 -19.91 -5.19
CA ILE A 8 -9.24 -18.55 -5.69
C ILE A 8 -8.12 -18.48 -6.75
N GLU A 9 -7.15 -19.41 -6.71
CA GLU A 9 -6.10 -19.48 -7.72
C GLU A 9 -6.66 -19.90 -9.08
N LYS A 10 -7.59 -20.85 -9.09
CA LYS A 10 -8.30 -21.26 -10.30
C LYS A 10 -9.12 -20.10 -10.88
N VAL A 11 -9.79 -19.32 -10.03
CA VAL A 11 -10.54 -18.13 -10.47
C VAL A 11 -9.60 -17.08 -11.08
N THR A 12 -8.50 -16.78 -10.42
CA THR A 12 -7.51 -15.81 -10.93
C THR A 12 -6.85 -16.28 -12.21
N TYR A 13 -6.65 -17.58 -12.38
CA TYR A 13 -6.18 -18.16 -13.64
C TYR A 13 -7.22 -17.96 -14.76
N SER A 14 -8.50 -18.28 -14.51
CA SER A 14 -9.58 -18.05 -15.49
C SER A 14 -9.67 -16.58 -15.91
N MET A 15 -9.46 -15.63 -14.96
CA MET A 15 -9.44 -14.20 -15.27
C MET A 15 -8.25 -13.82 -16.16
N LYS A 16 -7.06 -14.40 -15.94
CA LYS A 16 -5.88 -14.18 -16.81
C LYS A 16 -6.09 -14.68 -18.24
N GLU A 17 -6.86 -15.75 -18.39
CA GLU A 17 -7.29 -16.30 -19.68
C GLU A 17 -8.52 -15.57 -20.26
N GLU A 18 -8.90 -14.42 -19.70
CA GLU A 18 -10.05 -13.60 -20.08
C GLU A 18 -11.41 -14.32 -20.01
N ARG A 19 -11.49 -15.46 -19.30
CA ARG A 19 -12.71 -16.25 -19.08
C ARG A 19 -13.54 -15.68 -17.93
N PHE A 20 -13.94 -14.40 -18.06
CA PHE A 20 -14.60 -13.66 -16.98
C PHE A 20 -15.97 -14.21 -16.58
N VAL A 21 -16.73 -14.83 -17.51
CA VAL A 21 -18.03 -15.45 -17.22
C VAL A 21 -17.85 -16.65 -16.29
N GLU A 22 -16.89 -17.52 -16.60
CA GLU A 22 -16.59 -18.70 -15.79
C GLU A 22 -16.08 -18.29 -14.40
N ALA A 23 -15.17 -17.31 -14.36
CA ALA A 23 -14.66 -16.76 -13.13
C ALA A 23 -15.76 -16.17 -12.24
N LEU A 24 -16.68 -15.37 -12.83
CA LEU A 24 -17.79 -14.75 -12.12
C LEU A 24 -18.75 -15.80 -11.54
N SER A 25 -19.12 -16.82 -12.31
CA SER A 25 -19.99 -17.91 -11.83
C SER A 25 -19.40 -18.64 -10.64
N SER A 26 -18.08 -18.91 -10.65
CA SER A 26 -17.38 -19.55 -9.53
C SER A 26 -17.36 -18.65 -8.28
N LEU A 27 -17.20 -17.34 -8.47
CA LEU A 27 -17.22 -16.36 -7.38
C LEU A 27 -18.60 -16.22 -6.76
N GLU A 28 -19.66 -16.16 -7.58
CA GLU A 28 -21.06 -16.09 -7.14
C GLU A 28 -21.45 -17.33 -6.35
N PHE A 29 -21.03 -18.52 -6.81
CA PHE A 29 -21.22 -19.76 -6.05
C PHE A 29 -20.62 -19.69 -4.65
N ASN A 30 -19.39 -19.17 -4.53
CA ASN A 30 -18.76 -18.97 -3.22
C ASN A 30 -19.48 -17.90 -2.39
N LEU A 31 -19.87 -16.78 -3.01
CA LEU A 31 -20.58 -15.70 -2.33
C LEU A 31 -21.99 -16.08 -1.86
N ALA A 32 -22.58 -17.14 -2.40
CA ALA A 32 -23.84 -17.69 -1.88
C ALA A 32 -23.69 -18.32 -0.49
N SER A 33 -22.51 -18.94 -0.21
CA SER A 33 -22.21 -19.52 1.10
C SER A 33 -21.47 -18.54 2.02
N GLN A 34 -20.66 -17.63 1.46
CA GLN A 34 -19.87 -16.64 2.17
C GLN A 34 -20.12 -15.23 1.62
N PRO A 35 -21.26 -14.59 1.92
CA PRO A 35 -21.69 -13.34 1.27
C PRO A 35 -20.74 -12.16 1.47
N ASN A 36 -19.92 -12.20 2.52
CA ASN A 36 -19.00 -11.12 2.89
C ASN A 36 -17.52 -11.46 2.62
N HIS A 37 -17.25 -12.49 1.83
CA HIS A 37 -15.87 -12.82 1.46
C HIS A 37 -15.28 -11.71 0.57
N PHE A 38 -14.49 -10.82 1.16
CA PHE A 38 -14.06 -9.55 0.55
C PHE A 38 -13.28 -9.75 -0.75
N GLU A 39 -12.41 -10.77 -0.86
CA GLU A 39 -11.66 -11.05 -2.09
C GLU A 39 -12.59 -11.51 -3.22
N CYS A 40 -13.59 -12.35 -2.91
CA CYS A 40 -14.58 -12.76 -3.92
C CYS A 40 -15.43 -11.57 -4.39
N LEU A 41 -15.82 -10.68 -3.49
CA LEU A 41 -16.54 -9.45 -3.86
C LEU A 41 -15.69 -8.56 -4.78
N TYR A 42 -14.40 -8.42 -4.47
CA TYR A 42 -13.48 -7.67 -5.32
C TYR A 42 -13.35 -8.28 -6.72
N LEU A 43 -13.04 -9.57 -6.80
CA LEU A 43 -12.86 -10.26 -8.08
C LEU A 43 -14.17 -10.30 -8.90
N ALA A 44 -15.33 -10.44 -8.24
CA ALA A 44 -16.65 -10.37 -8.91
C ALA A 44 -16.90 -8.97 -9.49
N ALA A 45 -16.53 -7.91 -8.78
CA ALA A 45 -16.62 -6.55 -9.30
C ALA A 45 -15.72 -6.36 -10.53
N VAL A 46 -14.48 -6.86 -10.48
CA VAL A 46 -13.55 -6.81 -11.63
C VAL A 46 -14.12 -7.56 -12.84
N CYS A 47 -14.57 -8.82 -12.65
CA CYS A 47 -15.19 -9.62 -13.72
C CYS A 47 -16.40 -8.90 -14.32
N SER A 48 -17.31 -8.39 -13.48
CA SER A 48 -18.50 -7.68 -13.91
C SER A 48 -18.14 -6.42 -14.72
N ARG A 49 -17.10 -5.69 -14.35
CA ARG A 49 -16.62 -4.53 -15.13
C ARG A 49 -16.09 -4.95 -16.49
N TYR A 50 -15.33 -6.03 -16.60
CA TYR A 50 -14.84 -6.54 -17.89
C TYR A 50 -15.98 -7.05 -18.78
N LEU A 51 -17.02 -7.65 -18.19
CA LEU A 51 -18.25 -8.06 -18.86
C LEU A 51 -19.19 -6.88 -19.18
N LYS A 52 -18.80 -5.64 -18.83
CA LYS A 52 -19.58 -4.40 -18.99
C LYS A 52 -20.88 -4.37 -18.17
N ASN A 53 -21.00 -5.22 -17.16
CA ASN A 53 -22.10 -5.24 -16.19
C ASN A 53 -21.80 -4.23 -15.07
N TYR A 54 -21.76 -2.94 -15.40
CA TYR A 54 -21.28 -1.88 -14.50
C TYR A 54 -22.14 -1.71 -13.23
N LYS A 55 -23.44 -2.02 -13.32
CA LYS A 55 -24.34 -1.97 -12.16
C LYS A 55 -23.99 -3.06 -11.14
N ASP A 56 -23.71 -4.27 -11.61
CA ASP A 56 -23.35 -5.38 -10.73
C ASP A 56 -21.94 -5.16 -10.16
N ALA A 57 -21.01 -4.64 -10.96
CA ALA A 57 -19.69 -4.23 -10.47
C ALA A 57 -19.79 -3.22 -9.33
N GLN A 58 -20.65 -2.18 -9.46
CA GLN A 58 -20.89 -1.22 -8.40
C GLN A 58 -21.48 -1.89 -7.13
N ASN A 59 -22.47 -2.78 -7.29
CA ASN A 59 -23.09 -3.48 -6.16
C ASN A 59 -22.07 -4.33 -5.38
N TYR A 60 -21.18 -5.05 -6.08
CA TYR A 60 -20.11 -5.81 -5.42
C TYR A 60 -19.13 -4.89 -4.67
N LEU A 61 -18.74 -3.76 -5.24
CA LEU A 61 -17.87 -2.79 -4.59
C LEU A 61 -18.52 -2.15 -3.36
N ASP A 62 -19.81 -1.81 -3.44
CA ASP A 62 -20.55 -1.25 -2.32
C ASP A 62 -20.64 -2.25 -1.15
N ARG A 63 -20.86 -3.53 -1.45
CA ARG A 63 -20.83 -4.60 -0.45
C ARG A 63 -19.43 -4.78 0.13
N LEU A 64 -18.41 -4.79 -0.72
CA LEU A 64 -17.01 -4.92 -0.33
C LEU A 64 -16.59 -3.82 0.65
N LEU A 65 -16.90 -2.55 0.35
CA LEU A 65 -16.50 -1.43 1.19
C LEU A 65 -17.25 -1.35 2.53
N ARG A 66 -18.40 -2.03 2.68
CA ARG A 66 -19.02 -2.21 3.99
C ARG A 66 -18.24 -3.20 4.87
N VAL A 67 -17.58 -4.18 4.26
CA VAL A 67 -16.80 -5.22 4.95
C VAL A 67 -15.36 -4.76 5.18
N ASN A 68 -14.77 -4.12 4.18
CA ASN A 68 -13.39 -3.65 4.20
C ASN A 68 -13.31 -2.23 3.58
N PRO A 69 -13.54 -1.17 4.39
CA PRO A 69 -13.56 0.21 3.92
C PRO A 69 -12.19 0.73 3.47
N ASP A 70 -11.11 0.11 3.91
CA ASP A 70 -9.74 0.59 3.63
C ASP A 70 -9.08 -0.15 2.44
N MET A 71 -9.87 -0.86 1.65
CA MET A 71 -9.35 -1.60 0.50
C MET A 71 -9.08 -0.68 -0.69
N GLY A 72 -7.86 -0.18 -0.85
CA GLY A 72 -7.46 0.75 -1.92
C GLY A 72 -7.80 0.26 -3.33
N ARG A 73 -7.70 -1.06 -3.61
CA ARG A 73 -8.10 -1.64 -4.91
C ARG A 73 -9.59 -1.44 -5.22
N ALA A 74 -10.47 -1.46 -4.21
CA ALA A 74 -11.89 -1.22 -4.42
C ALA A 74 -12.14 0.22 -4.90
N TYR A 75 -11.46 1.19 -4.33
CA TYR A 75 -11.51 2.58 -4.79
C TYR A 75 -10.92 2.77 -6.18
N GLN A 76 -9.86 2.04 -6.54
CA GLN A 76 -9.36 2.03 -7.91
C GLN A 76 -10.42 1.54 -8.90
N GLU A 77 -11.15 0.47 -8.59
CA GLU A 77 -12.25 -0.03 -9.43
C GLU A 77 -13.42 0.96 -9.52
N LEU A 78 -13.79 1.63 -8.40
CA LEU A 78 -14.76 2.73 -8.44
C LEU A 78 -14.29 3.88 -9.34
N GLY A 79 -12.99 4.18 -9.32
CA GLY A 79 -12.38 5.13 -10.25
C GLY A 79 -12.59 4.71 -11.71
N HIS A 80 -12.34 3.43 -12.03
CA HIS A 80 -12.56 2.89 -13.38
C HIS A 80 -14.02 2.99 -13.80
N LEU A 81 -14.97 2.58 -12.96
CA LEU A 81 -16.40 2.66 -13.24
C LEU A 81 -16.86 4.10 -13.48
N ASN A 82 -16.46 5.05 -12.62
CA ASN A 82 -16.82 6.45 -12.76
C ASN A 82 -16.21 7.07 -14.04
N ARG A 83 -14.98 6.69 -14.40
CA ARG A 83 -14.36 7.12 -15.65
C ARG A 83 -15.13 6.61 -16.88
N ILE A 84 -15.54 5.34 -16.89
CA ILE A 84 -16.33 4.74 -17.95
C ILE A 84 -17.68 5.47 -18.10
N ASN A 85 -18.30 5.86 -16.99
CA ASN A 85 -19.57 6.59 -16.95
C ASN A 85 -19.41 8.11 -17.21
N GLY A 86 -18.23 8.59 -17.60
CA GLY A 86 -17.97 9.99 -17.90
C GLY A 86 -17.90 10.91 -16.67
N LYS A 87 -18.00 10.38 -15.44
CA LYS A 87 -17.96 11.12 -14.18
C LYS A 87 -16.51 11.37 -13.73
N MET A 88 -15.77 12.14 -14.53
CA MET A 88 -14.32 12.30 -14.36
C MET A 88 -13.92 12.86 -12.98
N ARG A 89 -14.68 13.85 -12.43
CA ARG A 89 -14.35 14.41 -11.10
C ARG A 89 -14.41 13.33 -10.01
N SER A 90 -15.45 12.51 -10.03
CA SER A 90 -15.59 11.40 -9.07
C SER A 90 -14.50 10.33 -9.28
N ALA A 91 -14.18 10.02 -10.54
CA ALA A 91 -13.10 9.07 -10.85
C ALA A 91 -11.77 9.51 -10.25
N ILE A 92 -11.41 10.79 -10.37
CA ILE A 92 -10.17 11.33 -9.80
C ILE A 92 -10.18 11.30 -8.26
N ALA A 93 -11.32 11.60 -7.63
CA ALA A 93 -11.43 11.49 -6.17
C ALA A 93 -11.18 10.05 -5.70
N TYR A 94 -11.76 9.07 -6.38
CA TYR A 94 -11.54 7.66 -6.07
C TYR A 94 -10.11 7.19 -6.34
N TYR A 95 -9.46 7.61 -7.43
CA TYR A 95 -8.06 7.27 -7.67
C TYR A 95 -7.12 7.88 -6.61
N ARG A 96 -7.41 9.11 -6.15
CA ARG A 96 -6.66 9.70 -5.03
C ARG A 96 -6.81 8.87 -3.76
N GLN A 97 -8.03 8.54 -3.38
CA GLN A 97 -8.31 7.69 -2.22
C GLN A 97 -7.65 6.32 -2.34
N ALA A 98 -7.66 5.73 -3.54
CA ALA A 98 -6.95 4.47 -3.81
C ALA A 98 -5.45 4.60 -3.53
N CYS A 99 -4.80 5.69 -3.97
CA CYS A 99 -3.38 5.94 -3.72
C CYS A 99 -3.06 6.28 -2.26
N GLU A 100 -3.97 6.94 -1.54
CA GLU A 100 -3.83 7.23 -0.11
C GLU A 100 -3.85 5.94 0.72
N LEU A 101 -4.77 5.01 0.40
CA LEU A 101 -4.88 3.73 1.08
C LEU A 101 -3.81 2.71 0.64
N ASN A 102 -3.43 2.75 -0.61
CA ASN A 102 -2.40 1.87 -1.17
C ASN A 102 -1.54 2.60 -2.20
N PRO A 103 -0.42 3.20 -1.78
CA PRO A 103 0.48 3.93 -2.68
C PRO A 103 1.09 3.08 -3.79
N ALA A 104 1.08 1.74 -3.70
CA ALA A 104 1.63 0.84 -4.72
C ALA A 104 0.72 0.67 -5.96
N LEU A 105 -0.46 1.29 -5.99
CA LEU A 105 -1.40 1.20 -7.11
C LEU A 105 -0.99 2.08 -8.29
N ILE A 106 0.02 1.65 -9.03
CA ILE A 106 0.60 2.39 -10.17
C ILE A 106 -0.44 2.81 -11.22
N ALA A 107 -1.48 1.99 -11.45
CA ALA A 107 -2.54 2.32 -12.39
C ALA A 107 -3.31 3.58 -11.96
N SER A 108 -3.61 3.74 -10.68
CA SER A 108 -4.25 4.95 -10.14
C SER A 108 -3.37 6.18 -10.32
N TRP A 109 -2.06 6.08 -10.06
CA TRP A 109 -1.11 7.17 -10.29
C TRP A 109 -1.04 7.58 -11.77
N ASN A 110 -1.07 6.62 -12.70
CA ASN A 110 -1.08 6.91 -14.13
C ASN A 110 -2.34 7.72 -14.53
N TYR A 111 -3.52 7.35 -14.03
CA TYR A 111 -4.75 8.11 -14.31
C TYR A 111 -4.73 9.52 -13.69
N LEU A 112 -4.18 9.67 -12.49
CA LEU A 112 -3.99 10.96 -11.83
C LEU A 112 -3.01 11.83 -12.62
N PHE A 113 -1.88 11.28 -13.05
CA PHE A 113 -0.89 11.98 -13.87
C PHE A 113 -1.49 12.54 -15.17
N GLU A 114 -2.17 11.69 -15.95
CA GLU A 114 -2.79 12.10 -17.21
C GLU A 114 -3.86 13.17 -16.98
N TYR A 115 -4.66 13.06 -15.93
CA TYR A 115 -5.65 14.06 -15.59
C TYR A 115 -5.02 15.40 -15.22
N TYR A 116 -4.02 15.42 -14.33
CA TYR A 116 -3.36 16.65 -13.90
C TYR A 116 -2.59 17.33 -15.03
N LYS A 117 -1.92 16.52 -15.87
CA LYS A 117 -1.24 17.02 -17.08
C LYS A 117 -2.23 17.71 -18.03
N LYS A 118 -3.36 17.08 -18.31
CA LYS A 118 -4.42 17.65 -19.16
C LYS A 118 -4.99 18.95 -18.59
N ASN A 119 -5.12 19.05 -17.28
CA ASN A 119 -5.67 20.23 -16.59
C ASN A 119 -4.60 21.26 -16.20
N LYS A 120 -3.36 21.12 -16.71
CA LYS A 120 -2.24 22.05 -16.47
C LYS A 120 -1.89 22.26 -14.99
N ASN A 121 -2.24 21.29 -14.13
CA ASN A 121 -1.80 21.27 -12.73
C ASN A 121 -0.40 20.63 -12.65
N LYS A 122 0.62 21.45 -12.88
CA LYS A 122 2.01 21.00 -12.97
C LYS A 122 2.46 20.32 -11.68
N GLN A 123 2.23 20.93 -10.53
CA GLN A 123 2.69 20.39 -9.22
C GLN A 123 2.12 18.99 -8.94
N ALA A 124 0.81 18.79 -9.14
CA ALA A 124 0.19 17.49 -8.93
C ALA A 124 0.63 16.45 -9.98
N ALA A 125 0.87 16.89 -11.23
CA ALA A 125 1.39 16.02 -12.27
C ALA A 125 2.83 15.57 -11.99
N ASP A 126 3.70 16.49 -11.58
CA ASP A 126 5.10 16.19 -11.22
C ASP A 126 5.16 15.20 -10.03
N HIS A 127 4.33 15.42 -9.01
CA HIS A 127 4.22 14.49 -7.88
C HIS A 127 3.77 13.08 -8.32
N ALA A 128 2.72 12.98 -9.14
CA ALA A 128 2.26 11.69 -9.66
C ALA A 128 3.33 11.00 -10.53
N ALA A 129 4.07 11.75 -11.36
CA ALA A 129 5.17 11.23 -12.16
C ALA A 129 6.30 10.68 -11.30
N GLU A 130 6.63 11.35 -10.20
CA GLU A 130 7.64 10.89 -9.24
C GLU A 130 7.23 9.56 -8.60
N GLN A 131 5.97 9.44 -8.15
CA GLN A 131 5.44 8.19 -7.59
C GLN A 131 5.48 7.06 -8.62
N ILE A 132 5.09 7.31 -9.87
CA ILE A 132 5.17 6.32 -10.96
C ILE A 132 6.62 5.87 -11.15
N LYS A 133 7.57 6.80 -11.24
CA LYS A 133 9.00 6.49 -11.40
C LYS A 133 9.54 5.65 -10.23
N LYS A 134 9.18 6.01 -8.99
CA LYS A 134 9.54 5.25 -7.78
C LYS A 134 9.00 3.81 -7.86
N LEU A 135 7.72 3.64 -8.21
CA LEU A 135 7.08 2.33 -8.29
C LEU A 135 7.63 1.47 -9.44
N GLN A 136 7.96 2.06 -10.58
CA GLN A 136 8.57 1.36 -11.72
C GLN A 136 9.97 0.81 -11.41
N SER A 137 10.68 1.39 -10.44
CA SER A 137 11.98 0.89 -9.99
C SER A 137 11.89 -0.30 -9.03
N ILE A 138 10.67 -0.61 -8.53
CA ILE A 138 10.44 -1.69 -7.57
C ILE A 138 10.07 -2.97 -8.31
N PRO A 139 10.68 -4.11 -8.00
CA PRO A 139 10.29 -5.40 -8.56
C PRO A 139 8.80 -5.70 -8.38
N ASN A 140 8.12 -6.20 -9.41
CA ASN A 140 6.66 -6.45 -9.38
C ASN A 140 6.23 -7.34 -8.22
N ILE A 141 7.06 -8.31 -7.83
CA ILE A 141 6.78 -9.18 -6.68
C ILE A 141 6.68 -8.38 -5.36
N LEU A 142 7.51 -7.35 -5.18
CA LEU A 142 7.46 -6.50 -3.99
C LEU A 142 6.26 -5.55 -4.00
N LEU A 143 5.84 -5.08 -5.17
CA LEU A 143 4.59 -4.32 -5.31
C LEU A 143 3.38 -5.21 -4.96
N TYR A 144 3.38 -6.47 -5.40
CA TYR A 144 2.36 -7.44 -5.02
C TYR A 144 2.36 -7.72 -3.52
N ILE A 145 3.53 -7.90 -2.89
CA ILE A 145 3.65 -8.09 -1.43
C ILE A 145 3.12 -6.86 -0.68
N SER A 146 3.48 -5.65 -1.11
CA SER A 146 2.95 -4.41 -0.55
C SER A 146 1.42 -4.35 -0.64
N GLN A 147 0.87 -4.78 -1.77
CA GLN A 147 -0.58 -4.81 -1.99
C GLN A 147 -1.29 -5.76 -1.02
N ILE A 148 -0.84 -7.02 -0.91
CA ILE A 148 -1.45 -8.01 0.00
C ILE A 148 -1.25 -7.66 1.47
N LEU A 149 -0.15 -6.96 1.81
CA LEU A 149 0.08 -6.40 3.13
C LEU A 149 -0.97 -5.32 3.48
N ASN A 150 -1.26 -4.42 2.55
CA ASN A 150 -2.28 -3.39 2.74
C ASN A 150 -3.71 -3.97 2.81
N GLU A 151 -3.91 -5.18 2.29
CA GLU A 151 -5.16 -5.93 2.43
C GLU A 151 -5.27 -6.73 3.75
N GLY A 152 -4.25 -6.63 4.61
CA GLY A 152 -4.22 -7.32 5.90
C GLY A 152 -3.84 -8.81 5.83
N LYS A 153 -3.39 -9.31 4.68
CA LYS A 153 -2.96 -10.71 4.49
C LYS A 153 -1.52 -10.91 5.00
N LEU A 154 -1.31 -10.69 6.31
CA LEU A 154 0.03 -10.60 6.91
C LEU A 154 0.86 -11.88 6.71
N ALA A 155 0.29 -13.06 6.94
CA ALA A 155 1.03 -14.32 6.85
C ALA A 155 1.56 -14.59 5.42
N ILE A 156 0.72 -14.36 4.40
CA ILE A 156 1.12 -14.53 3.00
C ILE A 156 2.17 -13.49 2.59
N ALA A 157 2.00 -12.24 3.03
CA ALA A 157 2.94 -11.16 2.77
C ALA A 157 4.31 -11.48 3.40
N GLU A 158 4.33 -11.97 4.64
CA GLU A 158 5.54 -12.35 5.35
C GLU A 158 6.29 -13.48 4.63
N GLU A 159 5.62 -14.59 4.32
CA GLU A 159 6.20 -15.73 3.62
C GLU A 159 6.87 -15.31 2.32
N LYS A 160 6.14 -14.61 1.46
CA LYS A 160 6.66 -14.14 0.17
C LYS A 160 7.80 -13.12 0.31
N CYS A 161 7.73 -12.26 1.31
CA CYS A 161 8.78 -11.28 1.57
C CYS A 161 10.08 -11.96 2.06
N ARG A 162 9.96 -12.95 2.95
CA ARG A 162 11.10 -13.75 3.41
C ARG A 162 11.71 -14.57 2.26
N GLU A 163 10.90 -15.17 1.40
CA GLU A 163 11.39 -15.88 0.20
C GLU A 163 12.16 -14.95 -0.75
N PHE A 164 11.67 -13.74 -0.94
CA PHE A 164 12.36 -12.75 -1.77
C PHE A 164 13.69 -12.33 -1.14
N LEU A 165 13.73 -12.05 0.16
CA LEU A 165 14.94 -11.64 0.88
C LEU A 165 16.00 -12.74 0.93
N LYS A 166 15.64 -14.04 0.96
CA LYS A 166 16.60 -15.13 0.82
C LYS A 166 17.43 -15.04 -0.47
N LYS A 167 16.83 -14.55 -1.55
CA LYS A 167 17.50 -14.38 -2.86
C LYS A 167 18.13 -13.00 -3.04
N ASN A 168 17.64 -11.99 -2.30
CA ASN A 168 18.01 -10.59 -2.42
C ASN A 168 18.25 -9.97 -1.03
N PRO A 169 19.28 -10.42 -0.28
CA PRO A 169 19.43 -10.12 1.15
C PRO A 169 19.73 -8.65 1.46
N THR A 170 20.12 -7.83 0.48
CA THR A 170 20.41 -6.41 0.64
C THR A 170 19.30 -5.49 0.12
N ASN A 171 18.16 -6.05 -0.28
CA ASN A 171 17.06 -5.24 -0.81
C ASN A 171 16.34 -4.48 0.31
N THR A 172 16.61 -3.19 0.42
CA THR A 172 16.09 -2.32 1.48
C THR A 172 14.57 -2.14 1.44
N TYR A 173 13.96 -2.16 0.25
CA TYR A 173 12.51 -2.07 0.13
C TYR A 173 11.82 -3.32 0.69
N ALA A 174 12.37 -4.51 0.41
CA ALA A 174 11.86 -5.76 0.99
C ALA A 174 12.07 -5.81 2.51
N MET A 175 13.22 -5.32 3.03
CA MET A 175 13.45 -5.19 4.47
C MET A 175 12.41 -4.26 5.11
N SER A 176 12.11 -3.12 4.48
CA SER A 176 11.08 -2.19 4.94
C SER A 176 9.68 -2.81 4.93
N LEU A 177 9.32 -3.60 3.89
CA LEU A 177 8.04 -4.31 3.88
C LEU A 177 7.97 -5.36 5.01
N LEU A 178 9.04 -6.13 5.20
CA LEU A 178 9.08 -7.13 6.27
C LEU A 178 9.04 -6.48 7.66
N SER A 179 9.65 -5.30 7.82
CA SER A 179 9.56 -4.53 9.07
C SER A 179 8.14 -4.03 9.34
N ASP A 180 7.42 -3.58 8.30
CA ASP A 180 6.01 -3.17 8.44
C ASP A 180 5.11 -4.37 8.83
N ILE A 181 5.42 -5.56 8.32
CA ILE A 181 4.72 -6.80 8.70
C ILE A 181 5.03 -7.16 10.17
N ALA A 182 6.30 -7.15 10.55
CA ALA A 182 6.76 -7.46 11.90
C ALA A 182 6.16 -6.48 12.93
N ASP A 183 6.11 -5.19 12.61
CA ASP A 183 5.50 -4.18 13.47
C ASP A 183 4.00 -4.43 13.69
N ARG A 184 3.25 -4.77 12.62
CA ARG A 184 1.82 -5.13 12.72
C ARG A 184 1.57 -6.41 13.52
N LEU A 185 2.54 -7.33 13.54
CA LEU A 185 2.50 -8.55 14.35
C LEU A 185 2.99 -8.32 15.79
N GLY A 186 3.50 -7.14 16.13
CA GLY A 186 4.04 -6.81 17.44
C GLY A 186 5.48 -7.32 17.67
N HIS A 187 6.18 -7.78 16.64
CA HIS A 187 7.54 -8.26 16.69
C HIS A 187 8.54 -7.10 16.58
N PHE A 188 8.59 -6.25 17.60
CA PHE A 188 9.35 -4.99 17.57
C PHE A 188 10.87 -5.18 17.51
N ASP A 189 11.39 -6.29 18.02
CA ASP A 189 12.83 -6.60 17.92
C ASP A 189 13.22 -6.91 16.47
N ASP A 190 12.42 -7.72 15.76
CA ASP A 190 12.64 -8.01 14.35
C ASP A 190 12.49 -6.74 13.50
N THR A 191 11.50 -5.89 13.82
CA THR A 191 11.28 -4.60 13.16
C THR A 191 12.52 -3.72 13.27
N GLU A 192 13.10 -3.60 14.48
CA GLU A 192 14.30 -2.81 14.72
C GLU A 192 15.49 -3.33 13.91
N ILE A 193 15.77 -4.64 13.97
CA ILE A 193 16.89 -5.27 13.26
C ILE A 193 16.76 -5.07 11.74
N LEU A 194 15.56 -5.23 11.18
CA LEU A 194 15.31 -5.06 9.75
C LEU A 194 15.55 -3.61 9.29
N LEU A 195 15.08 -2.63 10.07
CA LEU A 195 15.23 -1.21 9.74
C LEU A 195 16.67 -0.73 9.95
N GLU A 196 17.34 -1.18 11.01
CA GLU A 196 18.75 -0.91 11.21
C GLU A 196 19.59 -1.38 10.01
N ASN A 197 19.37 -2.61 9.54
CA ASN A 197 20.07 -3.14 8.38
C ASN A 197 19.70 -2.37 7.10
N ALA A 198 18.41 -2.03 6.89
CA ALA A 198 17.99 -1.24 5.74
C ALA A 198 18.68 0.14 5.70
N VAL A 199 18.79 0.82 6.84
CA VAL A 199 19.50 2.10 6.94
C VAL A 199 21.01 1.94 6.72
N LYS A 200 21.64 0.82 7.13
CA LYS A 200 23.05 0.54 6.85
C LYS A 200 23.29 0.37 5.34
N PHE A 201 22.42 -0.33 4.63
CA PHE A 201 22.54 -0.53 3.17
C PHE A 201 22.19 0.72 2.36
N LYS A 202 21.30 1.59 2.88
CA LYS A 202 20.87 2.81 2.18
C LYS A 202 20.81 4.00 3.13
N PRO A 203 21.97 4.53 3.59
CA PRO A 203 22.05 5.55 4.62
C PRO A 203 21.48 6.91 4.20
N GLU A 204 21.29 7.15 2.91
CA GLU A 204 20.71 8.38 2.35
C GLU A 204 19.18 8.35 2.28
N ASP A 205 18.54 7.21 2.59
CA ASP A 205 17.08 7.08 2.54
C ASP A 205 16.45 7.63 3.83
N GLY A 206 15.92 8.84 3.75
CA GLY A 206 15.29 9.50 4.90
C GLY A 206 14.01 8.79 5.37
N GLU A 207 13.25 8.16 4.46
CA GLU A 207 12.04 7.42 4.82
C GLU A 207 12.37 6.18 5.67
N LEU A 208 13.41 5.42 5.29
CA LEU A 208 13.88 4.26 6.05
C LEU A 208 14.41 4.67 7.44
N ARG A 209 15.21 5.75 7.50
CA ARG A 209 15.75 6.27 8.74
C ARG A 209 14.65 6.79 9.67
N MET A 210 13.62 7.43 9.14
CA MET A 210 12.47 7.85 9.94
C MET A 210 11.71 6.64 10.51
N LYS A 211 11.46 5.60 9.71
CA LYS A 211 10.87 4.35 10.22
C LYS A 211 11.71 3.74 11.35
N TYR A 212 13.03 3.76 11.20
CA TYR A 212 13.96 3.29 12.24
C TYR A 212 13.86 4.12 13.52
N ALA A 213 13.82 5.43 13.40
CA ALA A 213 13.63 6.32 14.56
C ALA A 213 12.28 6.03 15.28
N LEU A 214 11.21 5.80 14.52
CA LEU A 214 9.89 5.52 15.09
C LEU A 214 9.84 4.20 15.87
N ILE A 215 10.49 3.14 15.39
CA ILE A 215 10.54 1.88 16.15
C ILE A 215 11.43 1.98 17.40
N LEU A 216 12.55 2.68 17.32
CA LEU A 216 13.40 2.97 18.48
C LEU A 216 12.60 3.70 19.56
N ARG A 217 11.81 4.70 19.17
CA ARG A 217 10.93 5.43 20.08
C ARG A 217 9.86 4.51 20.70
N LYS A 218 9.23 3.68 19.90
CA LYS A 218 8.23 2.70 20.37
C LYS A 218 8.82 1.75 21.42
N LYS A 219 10.12 1.43 21.29
CA LYS A 219 10.90 0.64 22.24
C LYS A 219 11.53 1.47 23.38
N GLN A 220 11.17 2.75 23.53
CA GLN A 220 11.67 3.68 24.55
C GLN A 220 13.20 3.91 24.51
N LYS A 221 13.83 3.70 23.35
CA LYS A 221 15.26 3.99 23.12
C LYS A 221 15.44 5.46 22.69
N PHE A 222 15.16 6.37 23.62
CA PHE A 222 15.03 7.81 23.31
C PHE A 222 16.33 8.45 22.83
N LYS A 223 17.49 8.01 23.34
CA LYS A 223 18.80 8.53 22.88
C LYS A 223 19.05 8.18 21.42
N GLU A 224 18.90 6.92 21.08
CA GLU A 224 19.07 6.40 19.72
C GLU A 224 18.03 7.03 18.77
N THR A 225 16.80 7.23 19.23
CA THR A 225 15.76 7.95 18.45
C THR A 225 16.26 9.36 18.10
N MET A 226 16.74 10.11 19.08
CA MET A 226 17.22 11.49 18.88
C MET A 226 18.42 11.54 17.93
N GLU A 227 19.35 10.57 18.02
CA GLU A 227 20.46 10.46 17.07
C GLU A 227 19.98 10.31 15.63
N GLN A 228 19.02 9.41 15.38
CA GLN A 228 18.48 9.20 14.02
C GLN A 228 17.74 10.45 13.50
N VAL A 229 16.97 11.11 14.35
CA VAL A 229 16.21 12.32 13.97
C VAL A 229 17.16 13.51 13.72
N ASN A 230 18.24 13.67 14.48
CA ASN A 230 19.25 14.69 14.22
C ASN A 230 19.93 14.47 12.86
N ILE A 231 20.34 13.24 12.54
CA ILE A 231 20.89 12.90 11.23
C ILE A 231 19.92 13.26 10.10
N LEU A 232 18.60 13.03 10.29
CA LEU A 232 17.59 13.41 9.30
C LEU A 232 17.52 14.94 9.11
N CYS A 233 17.52 15.71 10.19
CA CYS A 233 17.48 17.17 10.11
C CYS A 233 18.76 17.76 9.49
N GLU A 234 19.92 17.16 9.74
CA GLU A 234 21.18 17.57 9.14
C GLU A 234 21.23 17.30 7.63
N LYS A 235 20.74 16.11 7.20
CA LYS A 235 20.73 15.72 5.80
C LYS A 235 19.61 16.39 4.98
N PHE A 236 18.49 16.69 5.60
CA PHE A 236 17.30 17.25 4.98
C PHE A 236 16.81 18.50 5.73
N PRO A 237 17.59 19.60 5.75
CA PRO A 237 17.30 20.77 6.59
C PRO A 237 15.96 21.46 6.22
N ASP A 238 15.53 21.36 4.97
CA ASP A 238 14.28 21.98 4.51
C ASP A 238 13.03 21.10 4.74
N ASN A 239 13.20 19.90 5.31
CA ASN A 239 12.08 19.00 5.56
C ASN A 239 11.41 19.31 6.90
N LEU A 240 10.32 20.07 6.83
CA LEU A 240 9.54 20.48 8.02
C LEU A 240 9.01 19.32 8.84
N SER A 241 8.72 18.17 8.21
CA SER A 241 8.25 16.97 8.93
C SER A 241 9.34 16.44 9.86
N TYR A 242 10.59 16.35 9.39
CA TYR A 242 11.70 15.90 10.23
C TYR A 242 12.01 16.87 11.36
N GLN A 243 11.95 18.19 11.10
CA GLN A 243 12.09 19.20 12.13
C GLN A 243 11.00 19.13 13.20
N ALA A 244 9.74 18.91 12.79
CA ALA A 244 8.62 18.72 13.71
C ALA A 244 8.80 17.48 14.59
N HIS A 245 9.29 16.36 14.03
CA HIS A 245 9.62 15.18 14.81
C HIS A 245 10.73 15.47 15.83
N ARG A 246 11.81 16.18 15.43
CA ARG A 246 12.86 16.57 16.36
C ARG A 246 12.33 17.41 17.50
N ALA A 247 11.54 18.42 17.21
CA ALA A 247 10.93 19.28 18.24
C ALA A 247 10.07 18.46 19.21
N SER A 248 9.25 17.51 18.68
CA SER A 248 8.45 16.62 19.51
C SER A 248 9.29 15.74 20.43
N GLU A 249 10.41 15.18 19.95
CA GLU A 249 11.32 14.37 20.78
C GLU A 249 11.98 15.21 21.88
N VAL A 250 12.44 16.44 21.56
CA VAL A 250 13.03 17.36 22.54
C VAL A 250 12.03 17.75 23.62
N MET A 251 10.78 18.07 23.24
CA MET A 251 9.71 18.39 24.20
C MET A 251 9.41 17.25 25.17
N GLN A 252 9.33 16.02 24.67
CA GLN A 252 9.01 14.85 25.49
C GLN A 252 10.14 14.45 26.43
N ASN A 253 11.38 14.76 26.06
CA ASN A 253 12.54 14.57 26.92
C ASN A 253 12.71 15.69 27.98
N GLY A 254 11.77 16.63 28.10
CA GLY A 254 11.74 17.67 29.09
C GLY A 254 12.58 18.93 28.77
N ASP A 255 13.09 19.04 27.55
CA ASP A 255 13.97 20.15 27.13
C ASP A 255 13.18 21.17 26.29
N HIS A 256 12.16 21.78 26.94
CA HIS A 256 11.20 22.69 26.25
C HIS A 256 11.88 23.90 25.57
N GLU A 257 12.99 24.40 26.09
CA GLU A 257 13.70 25.54 25.49
C GLU A 257 14.39 25.21 24.16
N LYS A 258 14.80 23.96 23.95
CA LYS A 258 15.45 23.53 22.71
C LYS A 258 14.43 23.16 21.61
N ALA A 259 13.17 22.94 21.97
CA ALA A 259 12.12 22.59 21.01
C ALA A 259 11.64 23.79 20.17
N VAL A 260 11.86 25.01 20.66
CA VAL A 260 11.39 26.28 20.05
C VAL A 260 12.45 26.93 19.15
N LYS A 261 13.69 26.48 19.21
CA LYS A 261 14.80 26.90 18.32
C LYS A 261 14.93 26.00 17.12
#